data_084da61e37adb0a212fb1d090da86b5a
#
_entry.id   084da61e37adb0a212fb1d090da86b5a
#
_cell.length_a   1.000
_cell.length_b   1.000
_cell.length_c   1.000
_cell.angle_alpha   90.00
_cell.angle_beta   90.00
_cell.angle_gamma   90.00
#
_symmetry.space_group_name_H-M   'P 1'
#
loop_
_entity.id
_entity.type
_entity.pdbx_description
1 polymer ?
#
loop_
_entity_poly.entity_id
_entity_poly.type
_entity_poly.pdbx_seq_one_letter_code
_entity_poly.pdbx_strand_id
1 'polypeptide(L)'
;SAALRSERITCQLRNLVYTTTDTGKKDYLKQAAAVQGIKISFSNSVLSITMPGLLPKRKLRTNTAFLHEPLNLALQTYVTEHSIPLYKRCVVCFSQIYDQSLSLQRIRDYDNLEFKQILDTIASYVLVDDTGLFCDSYHTTELGNYDHTVIFVMEPEIFPGWLKNRKSSIKTISEIS
;
A
#
# COMPACT_ATOMS: atom_id res chain seq x y z
N SER A 1 3.67 21.79 -9.93
CA SER A 1 3.75 21.19 -11.27
C SER A 1 2.36 20.72 -11.73
N ALA A 2 2.15 20.55 -13.04
CA ALA A 2 0.88 20.04 -13.61
C ALA A 2 0.53 18.66 -13.05
N ALA A 3 1.53 17.76 -12.89
CA ALA A 3 1.33 16.43 -12.32
C ALA A 3 0.74 16.46 -10.90
N LEU A 4 1.21 17.37 -10.03
CA LEU A 4 0.68 17.50 -8.68
C LEU A 4 -0.78 18.01 -8.68
N ARG A 5 -1.12 18.91 -9.62
CA ARG A 5 -2.51 19.40 -9.77
C ARG A 5 -3.44 18.28 -10.24
N SER A 6 -3.02 17.48 -11.23
CA SER A 6 -3.76 16.33 -11.73
C SER A 6 -4.01 15.30 -10.63
N GLU A 7 -2.98 14.98 -9.86
CA GLU A 7 -3.09 14.05 -8.73
C GLU A 7 -4.06 14.57 -7.65
N ARG A 8 -3.96 15.86 -7.32
CA ARG A 8 -4.89 16.52 -6.38
C ARG A 8 -6.33 16.42 -6.84
N ILE A 9 -6.59 16.73 -8.11
CA ILE A 9 -7.94 16.63 -8.70
C ILE A 9 -8.44 15.19 -8.64
N THR A 10 -7.61 14.22 -8.99
CA THR A 10 -7.95 12.79 -8.92
C THR A 10 -8.34 12.38 -7.51
N CYS A 11 -7.55 12.76 -6.50
CA CYS A 11 -7.87 12.48 -5.10
C CYS A 11 -9.16 13.17 -4.65
N GLN A 12 -9.39 14.42 -5.05
CA GLN A 12 -10.62 15.13 -4.73
C GLN A 12 -11.86 14.50 -5.37
N LEU A 13 -11.78 14.09 -6.63
CA LEU A 13 -12.87 13.41 -7.33
C LEU A 13 -13.21 12.06 -6.68
N ARG A 14 -12.20 11.26 -6.34
CA ARG A 14 -12.40 9.98 -5.63
C ARG A 14 -13.05 10.19 -4.26
N ASN A 15 -12.59 11.19 -3.51
CA ASN A 15 -13.17 11.53 -2.22
C ASN A 15 -14.61 12.04 -2.36
N LEU A 16 -14.92 12.83 -3.39
CA LEU A 16 -16.28 13.31 -3.68
C LEU A 16 -17.22 12.13 -3.97
N VAL A 17 -16.82 11.21 -4.85
CA VAL A 17 -17.60 9.99 -5.13
C VAL A 17 -17.84 9.21 -3.83
N TYR A 18 -16.80 9.04 -3.02
CA TYR A 18 -16.87 8.36 -1.73
C TYR A 18 -17.87 9.02 -0.77
N THR A 19 -17.93 10.35 -0.70
CA THR A 19 -18.77 11.10 0.26
C THR A 19 -20.21 11.31 -0.24
N THR A 20 -20.47 11.21 -1.55
CA THR A 20 -21.79 11.47 -2.15
C THR A 20 -22.58 10.21 -2.50
N THR A 21 -22.00 9.02 -2.31
CA THR A 21 -22.67 7.76 -2.62
C THR A 21 -23.72 7.44 -1.54
N ASP A 22 -24.96 7.30 -1.95
CA ASP A 22 -26.15 7.15 -1.09
C ASP A 22 -26.35 5.71 -0.55
N THR A 23 -25.43 4.80 -0.87
CA THR A 23 -25.41 3.44 -0.30
C THR A 23 -24.88 3.45 1.12
N GLY A 24 -25.42 2.61 2.00
CA GLY A 24 -24.96 2.49 3.38
C GLY A 24 -23.43 2.41 3.43
N LYS A 25 -22.79 3.23 4.25
CA LYS A 25 -21.32 3.41 4.28
C LYS A 25 -20.55 2.07 4.28
N LYS A 26 -21.04 1.07 4.99
CA LYS A 26 -20.44 -0.29 5.05
C LYS A 26 -20.50 -1.03 3.72
N ASP A 27 -21.64 -0.98 3.04
CA ASP A 27 -21.81 -1.69 1.76
C ASP A 27 -21.01 -1.00 0.65
N TYR A 28 -20.98 0.33 0.66
CA TYR A 28 -20.11 1.09 -0.22
C TYR A 28 -18.63 0.74 -0.02
N LEU A 29 -18.15 0.66 1.23
CA LEU A 29 -16.76 0.34 1.53
C LEU A 29 -16.39 -1.09 1.12
N LYS A 30 -17.30 -2.06 1.29
CA LYS A 30 -17.10 -3.43 0.76
C LYS A 30 -16.99 -3.44 -0.76
N GLN A 31 -17.91 -2.75 -1.42
CA GLN A 31 -17.88 -2.61 -2.88
C GLN A 31 -16.64 -1.84 -3.33
N ALA A 32 -16.27 -0.76 -2.64
CA ALA A 32 -15.07 0.01 -2.94
C ALA A 32 -13.79 -0.82 -2.76
N ALA A 33 -13.68 -1.62 -1.73
CA ALA A 33 -12.54 -2.52 -1.53
C ALA A 33 -12.46 -3.58 -2.65
N ALA A 34 -13.59 -4.15 -3.04
CA ALA A 34 -13.68 -5.12 -4.13
C ALA A 34 -13.44 -4.48 -5.52
N VAL A 35 -14.10 -3.35 -5.79
CA VAL A 35 -13.97 -2.60 -7.06
C VAL A 35 -12.61 -1.93 -7.18
N GLN A 36 -12.05 -1.42 -6.09
CA GLN A 36 -10.70 -0.85 -6.08
C GLN A 36 -9.60 -1.90 -6.17
N GLY A 37 -9.93 -3.20 -6.01
CA GLY A 37 -8.96 -4.27 -6.18
C GLY A 37 -7.95 -4.40 -5.05
N ILE A 38 -8.31 -4.00 -3.81
CA ILE A 38 -7.50 -4.32 -2.63
C ILE A 38 -7.53 -5.84 -2.43
N LYS A 39 -6.35 -6.45 -2.43
CA LYS A 39 -6.22 -7.90 -2.22
C LYS A 39 -5.33 -8.15 -1.01
N ILE A 40 -5.77 -9.04 -0.12
CA ILE A 40 -5.01 -9.43 1.05
C ILE A 40 -4.79 -10.94 1.00
N SER A 41 -3.58 -11.37 1.29
CA SER A 41 -3.25 -12.79 1.40
C SER A 41 -2.20 -13.01 2.48
N PHE A 42 -2.25 -14.17 3.12
CA PHE A 42 -1.25 -14.60 4.09
C PHE A 42 -0.69 -15.95 3.68
N SER A 43 0.60 -16.01 3.39
CA SER A 43 1.29 -17.23 3.01
C SER A 43 2.77 -17.19 3.41
N ASN A 44 3.34 -18.34 3.77
CA ASN A 44 4.74 -18.45 4.17
C ASN A 44 5.16 -17.42 5.25
N SER A 45 4.27 -17.18 6.22
CA SER A 45 4.45 -16.21 7.31
C SER A 45 4.59 -14.75 6.84
N VAL A 46 4.15 -14.42 5.64
CA VAL A 46 4.12 -13.09 5.07
C VAL A 46 2.68 -12.67 4.79
N LEU A 47 2.24 -11.57 5.40
CA LEU A 47 1.00 -10.89 5.01
C LEU A 47 1.30 -9.99 3.83
N SER A 48 0.54 -10.14 2.75
CA SER A 48 0.66 -9.33 1.54
C SER A 48 -0.63 -8.56 1.29
N ILE A 49 -0.53 -7.25 1.08
CA ILE A 49 -1.64 -6.35 0.82
C ILE A 49 -1.36 -5.62 -0.49
N THR A 50 -2.15 -5.87 -1.52
CA THR A 50 -2.06 -5.16 -2.79
C THR A 50 -3.05 -4.00 -2.81
N MET A 51 -2.55 -2.79 -3.04
CA MET A 51 -3.33 -1.57 -3.20
C MET A 51 -3.52 -1.24 -4.70
N PRO A 52 -4.65 -0.66 -5.11
CA PRO A 52 -5.02 -0.51 -6.53
C PRO A 52 -4.24 0.58 -7.27
N GLY A 53 -3.28 1.22 -6.65
CA GLY A 53 -2.47 2.27 -7.25
C GLY A 53 -1.28 2.63 -6.40
N LEU A 54 -0.47 3.56 -6.90
CA LEU A 54 0.64 4.13 -6.14
C LEU A 54 0.11 4.97 -4.97
N LEU A 55 0.82 4.96 -3.85
CA LEU A 55 0.47 5.81 -2.73
C LEU A 55 0.53 7.28 -3.12
N PRO A 56 -0.43 8.11 -2.68
CA PRO A 56 -0.47 9.53 -3.00
C PRO A 56 0.68 10.28 -2.31
N LYS A 57 0.99 11.47 -2.80
CA LYS A 57 1.96 12.34 -2.14
C LYS A 57 1.45 12.79 -0.77
N ARG A 58 2.34 12.82 0.20
CA ARG A 58 2.06 13.26 1.59
C ARG A 58 1.37 14.62 1.68
N LYS A 59 1.65 15.52 0.74
CA LYS A 59 0.97 16.85 0.65
C LYS A 59 -0.54 16.75 0.38
N LEU A 60 -1.04 15.59 -0.04
CA LEU A 60 -2.45 15.33 -0.33
C LEU A 60 -3.15 14.58 0.80
N ARG A 61 -2.53 14.46 1.97
CA ARG A 61 -2.97 13.66 3.12
C ARG A 61 -4.43 13.89 3.51
N THR A 62 -4.94 15.11 3.39
CA THR A 62 -6.33 15.45 3.74
C THR A 62 -7.38 14.77 2.85
N ASN A 63 -6.97 14.24 1.69
CA ASN A 63 -7.86 13.68 0.67
C ASN A 63 -7.59 12.17 0.45
N THR A 64 -7.23 11.43 1.50
CA THR A 64 -6.84 10.02 1.39
C THR A 64 -7.83 9.05 2.03
N ALA A 65 -8.98 9.53 2.52
CA ALA A 65 -10.03 8.70 3.12
C ALA A 65 -10.46 7.56 2.19
N PHE A 66 -10.55 7.82 0.88
CA PHE A 66 -10.87 6.82 -0.15
C PHE A 66 -9.86 5.65 -0.20
N LEU A 67 -8.68 5.81 0.37
CA LEU A 67 -7.62 4.80 0.37
C LEU A 67 -7.58 4.02 1.69
N HIS A 68 -7.52 4.72 2.82
CA HIS A 68 -7.35 4.06 4.11
C HIS A 68 -8.67 3.47 4.66
N GLU A 69 -9.85 4.05 4.38
CA GLU A 69 -11.10 3.48 4.86
C GLU A 69 -11.48 2.15 4.18
N PRO A 70 -11.36 1.99 2.85
CA PRO A 70 -11.52 0.66 2.22
C PRO A 70 -10.47 -0.35 2.68
N LEU A 71 -9.22 0.08 2.90
CA LEU A 71 -8.18 -0.79 3.46
C LEU A 71 -8.54 -1.25 4.87
N ASN A 72 -9.02 -0.34 5.72
CA ASN A 72 -9.46 -0.65 7.08
C ASN A 72 -10.54 -1.73 7.08
N LEU A 73 -11.56 -1.60 6.22
CA LEU A 73 -12.62 -2.60 6.10
C LEU A 73 -12.11 -3.93 5.54
N ALA A 74 -11.24 -3.89 4.52
CA ALA A 74 -10.66 -5.09 3.94
C ALA A 74 -9.83 -5.88 4.97
N LEU A 75 -9.03 -5.18 5.78
CA LEU A 75 -8.25 -5.78 6.86
C LEU A 75 -9.15 -6.35 7.95
N GLN A 76 -10.17 -5.59 8.39
CA GLN A 76 -11.14 -6.06 9.39
C GLN A 76 -11.80 -7.36 8.94
N THR A 77 -12.28 -7.41 7.71
CA THR A 77 -12.91 -8.59 7.13
C THR A 77 -11.92 -9.76 7.08
N TYR A 78 -10.73 -9.51 6.53
CA TYR A 78 -9.72 -10.55 6.35
C TYR A 78 -9.25 -11.15 7.69
N VAL A 79 -8.98 -10.33 8.70
CA VAL A 79 -8.54 -10.79 10.04
C VAL A 79 -9.66 -11.55 10.77
N THR A 80 -10.93 -11.20 10.51
CA THR A 80 -12.06 -11.93 11.08
C THR A 80 -12.25 -13.33 10.46
N GLU A 81 -11.95 -13.46 9.17
CA GLU A 81 -12.14 -14.70 8.41
C GLU A 81 -10.91 -15.62 8.46
N HIS A 82 -9.73 -15.07 8.75
CA HIS A 82 -8.45 -15.79 8.70
C HIS A 82 -7.66 -15.60 9.99
N SER A 83 -7.04 -16.67 10.47
CA SER A 83 -6.12 -16.59 11.61
C SER A 83 -4.79 -15.99 11.16
N ILE A 84 -4.55 -14.73 11.51
CA ILE A 84 -3.28 -14.03 11.27
C ILE A 84 -2.59 -13.79 12.60
N PRO A 85 -1.27 -14.01 12.70
CA PRO A 85 -0.53 -13.71 13.92
C PRO A 85 -0.53 -12.19 14.20
N LEU A 86 -0.63 -11.82 15.47
CA LEU A 86 -0.32 -10.47 15.92
C LEU A 86 1.20 -10.36 16.03
N TYR A 87 1.80 -9.51 15.18
CA TYR A 87 3.25 -9.32 15.14
C TYR A 87 3.73 -8.49 16.33
N LYS A 88 4.59 -9.08 17.17
CA LYS A 88 5.26 -8.38 18.28
C LYS A 88 6.41 -7.52 17.77
N ARG A 89 7.14 -8.03 16.77
CA ARG A 89 8.14 -7.29 15.99
C ARG A 89 7.94 -7.64 14.52
N CYS A 90 8.10 -6.66 13.66
CA CYS A 90 7.91 -6.90 12.23
C CYS A 90 8.79 -5.99 11.36
N VAL A 91 8.91 -6.39 10.11
CA VAL A 91 9.33 -5.52 9.01
C VAL A 91 8.11 -5.28 8.12
N VAL A 92 7.78 -4.02 7.90
CA VAL A 92 6.77 -3.60 6.92
C VAL A 92 7.48 -3.08 5.67
N CYS A 93 7.31 -3.79 4.56
CA CYS A 93 7.91 -3.41 3.29
C CYS A 93 6.86 -2.81 2.36
N PHE A 94 7.07 -1.56 1.94
CA PHE A 94 6.26 -0.87 0.93
C PHE A 94 6.94 -0.98 -0.44
N SER A 95 6.35 -1.73 -1.35
CA SER A 95 6.82 -1.91 -2.71
C SER A 95 5.98 -1.08 -3.67
N GLN A 96 6.57 -0.03 -4.24
CA GLN A 96 5.94 0.78 -5.28
C GLN A 96 6.24 0.15 -6.64
N ILE A 97 5.22 -0.36 -7.32
CA ILE A 97 5.37 -0.96 -8.64
C ILE A 97 4.90 0.05 -9.69
N TYR A 98 5.81 0.46 -10.55
CA TYR A 98 5.54 1.43 -11.62
C TYR A 98 5.35 0.73 -12.95
N ASP A 99 4.38 1.17 -13.73
CA ASP A 99 4.19 0.71 -15.10
C ASP A 99 5.43 1.05 -15.94
N GLN A 100 6.11 0.01 -16.42
CA GLN A 100 7.33 0.13 -17.22
C GLN A 100 7.10 0.74 -18.61
N SER A 101 5.86 0.77 -19.10
CA SER A 101 5.50 1.39 -20.39
C SER A 101 5.44 2.91 -20.31
N LEU A 102 5.45 3.48 -19.11
CA LEU A 102 5.36 4.92 -18.86
C LEU A 102 6.71 5.52 -18.49
N SER A 103 6.82 6.86 -18.57
CA SER A 103 8.07 7.57 -18.27
C SER A 103 8.57 7.30 -16.85
N LEU A 104 9.86 6.94 -16.71
CA LEU A 104 10.52 6.71 -15.43
C LEU A 104 10.70 8.00 -14.60
N GLN A 105 10.60 9.19 -15.21
CA GLN A 105 10.68 10.48 -14.49
C GLN A 105 9.55 10.68 -13.48
N ARG A 106 8.52 9.85 -13.50
CA ARG A 106 7.41 9.86 -12.54
C ARG A 106 7.69 9.07 -11.25
N ILE A 107 8.78 8.31 -11.20
CA ILE A 107 9.20 7.60 -9.98
C ILE A 107 9.45 8.65 -8.89
N ARG A 108 8.93 8.40 -7.70
CA ARG A 108 8.89 9.35 -6.59
C ARG A 108 9.86 8.97 -5.49
N ASP A 109 10.38 9.97 -4.81
CA ASP A 109 11.13 9.78 -3.57
C ASP A 109 10.17 9.29 -2.47
N TYR A 110 10.63 8.38 -1.63
CA TYR A 110 9.82 7.75 -0.59
C TYR A 110 9.34 8.74 0.48
N ASP A 111 10.15 9.75 0.84
CA ASP A 111 9.81 10.77 1.83
C ASP A 111 8.61 11.63 1.44
N ASN A 112 8.26 11.63 0.15
CA ASN A 112 7.12 12.36 -0.40
C ASN A 112 5.82 11.55 -0.45
N LEU A 113 5.84 10.26 -0.10
CA LEU A 113 4.67 9.38 -0.16
C LEU A 113 3.94 9.29 1.19
N GLU A 114 2.63 9.05 1.15
CA GLU A 114 1.80 8.92 2.34
C GLU A 114 1.80 7.47 2.84
N PHE A 115 2.80 7.12 3.61
CA PHE A 115 2.91 5.81 4.24
C PHE A 115 2.24 5.75 5.61
N LYS A 116 2.23 6.87 6.36
CA LYS A 116 1.83 6.86 7.76
C LYS A 116 0.40 6.36 7.96
N GLN A 117 -0.56 6.93 7.26
CA GLN A 117 -1.97 6.52 7.42
C GLN A 117 -2.20 5.05 7.05
N ILE A 118 -1.44 4.54 6.07
CA ILE A 118 -1.51 3.13 5.68
C ILE A 118 -0.90 2.25 6.75
N LEU A 119 0.26 2.63 7.28
CA LEU A 119 0.91 1.91 8.38
C LEU A 119 0.02 1.89 9.63
N ASP A 120 -0.51 3.05 10.04
CA ASP A 120 -1.42 3.18 11.19
C ASP A 120 -2.64 2.25 11.02
N THR A 121 -3.19 2.17 9.80
CA THR A 121 -4.32 1.26 9.50
C THR A 121 -3.92 -0.20 9.63
N ILE A 122 -2.77 -0.60 9.10
CA ILE A 122 -2.27 -1.99 9.20
C ILE A 122 -1.96 -2.34 10.65
N ALA A 123 -1.29 -1.43 11.36
CA ALA A 123 -0.89 -1.62 12.76
C ALA A 123 -2.09 -1.93 13.66
N SER A 124 -3.21 -1.24 13.46
CA SER A 124 -4.43 -1.44 14.28
C SER A 124 -5.02 -2.86 14.20
N TYR A 125 -4.60 -3.67 13.23
CA TYR A 125 -5.12 -5.05 13.04
C TYR A 125 -4.10 -6.14 13.31
N VAL A 126 -2.83 -5.91 12.96
CA VAL A 126 -1.84 -6.99 12.91
C VAL A 126 -0.53 -6.70 13.67
N LEU A 127 -0.34 -5.49 14.19
CA LEU A 127 0.86 -5.16 14.99
C LEU A 127 0.50 -4.91 16.45
N VAL A 128 1.44 -5.21 17.33
CA VAL A 128 1.34 -4.82 18.76
C VAL A 128 1.59 -3.32 18.92
N ASP A 129 2.57 -2.78 18.16
CA ASP A 129 2.98 -1.39 18.18
C ASP A 129 3.68 -1.04 16.85
N ASP A 130 3.55 0.18 16.36
CA ASP A 130 4.18 0.69 15.14
C ASP A 130 5.42 1.56 15.41
N THR A 131 5.85 1.65 16.67
CA THR A 131 7.07 2.40 17.02
C THR A 131 8.31 1.71 16.46
N GLY A 132 9.40 2.48 16.24
CA GLY A 132 10.65 1.97 15.70
C GLY A 132 11.37 0.90 16.54
N LEU A 133 10.87 0.60 17.76
CA LEU A 133 11.34 -0.54 18.56
C LEU A 133 10.73 -1.87 18.10
N PHE A 134 9.55 -1.84 17.49
CA PHE A 134 8.76 -3.01 17.14
C PHE A 134 8.49 -3.15 15.65
N CYS A 135 8.59 -2.05 14.89
CA CYS A 135 8.29 -2.02 13.46
C CYS A 135 9.42 -1.36 12.67
N ASP A 136 10.12 -2.14 11.88
CA ASP A 136 11.07 -1.64 10.89
C ASP A 136 10.35 -1.38 9.56
N SER A 137 10.70 -0.28 8.89
CA SER A 137 10.11 0.10 7.60
C SER A 137 11.12 -0.05 6.47
N TYR A 138 10.74 -0.75 5.41
CA TYR A 138 11.56 -0.94 4.23
C TYR A 138 10.81 -0.48 2.98
N HIS A 139 11.46 0.27 2.11
CA HIS A 139 10.86 0.81 0.90
C HIS A 139 11.58 0.29 -0.34
N THR A 140 10.82 -0.03 -1.36
CA THR A 140 11.38 -0.49 -2.62
C THR A 140 10.56 -0.02 -3.80
N THR A 141 11.21 0.07 -4.96
CA THR A 141 10.59 0.39 -6.24
C THR A 141 10.87 -0.73 -7.22
N GLU A 142 9.85 -1.10 -7.98
CA GLU A 142 9.92 -2.10 -9.05
C GLU A 142 9.22 -1.59 -10.30
N LEU A 143 9.54 -2.20 -11.43
CA LEU A 143 8.84 -1.99 -12.68
C LEU A 143 7.92 -3.19 -12.94
N GLY A 144 6.70 -2.91 -13.38
CA GLY A 144 5.67 -3.92 -13.65
C GLY A 144 4.79 -3.52 -14.84
N ASN A 145 3.65 -4.19 -14.96
CA ASN A 145 2.73 -3.97 -16.09
C ASN A 145 1.70 -2.87 -15.84
N TYR A 146 1.54 -2.42 -14.59
CA TYR A 146 0.64 -1.33 -14.20
C TYR A 146 1.05 -0.76 -12.85
N ASP A 147 0.59 0.45 -12.55
CA ASP A 147 0.87 1.14 -11.30
C ASP A 147 0.10 0.53 -10.13
N HIS A 148 0.80 0.07 -9.11
CA HIS A 148 0.20 -0.38 -7.86
C HIS A 148 1.22 -0.38 -6.73
N THR A 149 0.74 -0.56 -5.50
CA THR A 149 1.58 -0.72 -4.31
C THR A 149 1.30 -2.08 -3.70
N VAL A 150 2.34 -2.81 -3.33
CA VAL A 150 2.21 -4.02 -2.50
C VAL A 150 2.89 -3.77 -1.16
N ILE A 151 2.20 -4.11 -0.08
CA ILE A 151 2.73 -3.97 1.26
C ILE A 151 2.89 -5.38 1.83
N PHE A 152 4.07 -5.67 2.37
CA PHE A 152 4.37 -6.95 2.99
C PHE A 152 4.64 -6.72 4.48
N VAL A 153 4.06 -7.55 5.33
CA VAL A 153 4.33 -7.58 6.77
C VAL A 153 4.84 -8.95 7.14
N MET A 154 5.96 -9.01 7.82
CA MET A 154 6.60 -10.26 8.21
C MET A 154 7.45 -10.09 9.46
N GLU A 155 7.76 -11.19 10.14
CA GLU A 155 8.73 -11.19 11.23
C GLU A 155 10.14 -10.85 10.71
N PRO A 156 10.99 -10.19 11.53
CA PRO A 156 12.35 -9.79 11.12
C PRO A 156 13.20 -10.97 10.63
N GLU A 157 12.99 -12.15 11.18
CA GLU A 157 13.70 -13.40 10.85
C GLU A 157 13.39 -13.89 9.43
N ILE A 158 12.17 -13.59 8.93
CA ILE A 158 11.73 -13.95 7.58
C ILE A 158 12.30 -12.99 6.53
N PHE A 159 12.49 -11.72 6.90
CA PHE A 159 12.82 -10.65 5.97
C PHE A 159 14.10 -10.91 5.14
N PRO A 160 15.25 -11.39 5.67
CA PRO A 160 16.45 -11.62 4.87
C PRO A 160 16.24 -12.68 3.77
N GLY A 161 15.52 -13.77 4.08
CA GLY A 161 15.19 -14.82 3.12
C GLY A 161 14.23 -14.31 2.05
N TRP A 162 13.20 -13.57 2.46
CA TRP A 162 12.24 -12.93 1.56
C TRP A 162 12.94 -11.95 0.61
N LEU A 163 13.82 -11.09 1.13
CA LEU A 163 14.55 -10.10 0.34
C LEU A 163 15.48 -10.76 -0.69
N LYS A 164 16.19 -11.84 -0.30
CA LYS A 164 17.07 -12.59 -1.20
C LYS A 164 16.30 -13.23 -2.36
N ASN A 165 15.09 -13.72 -2.09
CA ASN A 165 14.27 -14.42 -3.09
C ASN A 165 13.44 -13.46 -3.94
N ARG A 166 13.41 -12.18 -3.57
CA ARG A 166 12.69 -11.16 -4.31
C ARG A 166 13.35 -10.94 -5.67
N LYS A 167 12.60 -11.15 -6.73
CA LYS A 167 13.04 -10.81 -8.09
C LYS A 167 13.08 -9.29 -8.20
N SER A 168 14.27 -8.70 -8.24
CA SER A 168 14.43 -7.29 -8.62
C SER A 168 14.05 -7.15 -10.09
N SER A 169 12.98 -6.42 -10.39
CA SER A 169 12.57 -6.08 -11.77
C SER A 169 13.41 -4.95 -12.36
N ILE A 170 14.31 -4.39 -11.58
CA ILE A 170 15.26 -3.38 -12.04
C ILE A 170 16.33 -4.12 -12.83
N LYS A 171 16.13 -4.27 -14.14
CA LYS A 171 17.24 -4.50 -15.05
C LYS A 171 18.25 -3.40 -14.74
N THR A 172 19.49 -3.79 -14.48
CA THR A 172 20.59 -2.90 -14.12
C THR A 172 20.62 -1.75 -15.13
N ILE A 173 20.73 -0.51 -14.61
CA ILE A 173 20.81 0.74 -15.41
C ILE A 173 21.84 0.66 -16.56
N SER A 174 22.79 -0.27 -16.50
CA SER A 174 23.75 -0.60 -17.55
C SER A 174 23.15 -1.14 -18.86
N GLU A 175 21.85 -1.48 -18.92
CA GLU A 175 21.17 -1.91 -20.15
C GLU A 175 20.31 -0.80 -20.77
N ILE A 176 20.31 0.41 -20.20
CA ILE A 176 19.51 1.56 -20.66
C ILE A 176 20.42 2.68 -21.24
N SER A 177 21.70 2.42 -21.40
CA SER A 177 22.68 3.35 -22.02
C SER A 177 22.80 3.12 -23.51
#